data_bd4a3f257c7f94f31516f4bc5fde2a5e
#
_entry.id   bd4a3f257c7f94f31516f4bc5fde2a5e
#
_cell.length_a   1.000
_cell.length_b   1.000
_cell.length_c   1.000
_cell.angle_alpha   90.00
_cell.angle_beta   90.00
_cell.angle_gamma   90.00
#
_symmetry.space_group_name_H-M   'P 1'
#
loop_
_entity.id
_entity.type
_entity.pdbx_description
1 polymer ?
#
loop_
_entity_poly.entity_id
_entity_poly.type
_entity_poly.pdbx_seq_one_letter_code
_entity_poly.pdbx_strand_id
1 'polypeptide(L)'
;MASSDKEISYSNLKDLLAKGSGLLVDVRTKDEVDRGHIPGSIHIPVENVESDMSLEAAEFQSKFGVVKPSLDSSELVFHCQMGRRGALATEKARNLGFKNACNYAGGYKEWSEKGGK
;
A
#
# COMPACT_ATOMS: atom_id res chain seq x y z
N MET A 1 17.01 2.27 13.69
CA MET A 1 16.73 1.96 13.23
C MET A 1 15.76 1.85 12.47
N ALA A 2 15.66 1.47 12.19
CA ALA A 2 15.10 1.09 11.09
C ALA A 2 13.72 1.31 10.77
N SER A 3 12.91 1.88 11.62
CA SER A 3 11.53 2.16 11.28
C SER A 3 11.43 3.15 10.10
N SER A 4 12.40 4.03 9.94
CA SER A 4 12.39 4.98 8.83
C SER A 4 12.55 4.27 7.48
N ASP A 5 13.18 3.10 7.47
CA ASP A 5 13.34 2.33 6.24
C ASP A 5 12.04 1.74 5.74
N LYS A 6 11.00 1.73 6.60
CA LYS A 6 9.72 1.15 6.28
C LYS A 6 8.67 2.19 5.93
N GLU A 7 9.09 3.44 5.75
CA GLU A 7 8.16 4.52 5.44
C GLU A 7 8.56 5.23 4.16
N ILE A 8 7.56 5.76 3.46
CA ILE A 8 7.78 6.52 2.24
C ILE A 8 7.10 7.88 2.41
N SER A 9 7.74 8.93 1.91
CA SER A 9 7.21 10.29 1.98
C SER A 9 6.16 10.53 0.90
N TYR A 10 5.41 11.63 1.05
CA TYR A 10 4.45 12.08 0.05
C TYR A 10 5.14 12.29 -1.31
N SER A 11 6.28 12.97 -1.30
CA SER A 11 7.03 13.26 -2.52
C SER A 11 7.48 11.98 -3.22
N ASN A 12 8.03 11.04 -2.47
CA ASN A 12 8.50 9.78 -3.04
C ASN A 12 7.33 8.93 -3.53
N LEU A 13 6.19 8.96 -2.82
CA LEU A 13 5.00 8.24 -3.28
C LEU A 13 4.50 8.81 -4.60
N LYS A 14 4.47 10.12 -4.74
CA LYS A 14 4.05 10.73 -6.00
C LYS A 14 4.96 10.32 -7.15
N ASP A 15 6.27 10.28 -6.90
CA ASP A 15 7.22 9.83 -7.92
C ASP A 15 6.96 8.38 -8.32
N LEU A 16 6.68 7.54 -7.34
CA LEU A 16 6.37 6.14 -7.58
C LEU A 16 5.13 5.97 -8.44
N LEU A 17 4.08 6.71 -8.10
CA LEU A 17 2.82 6.64 -8.87
C LEU A 17 3.00 7.17 -10.28
N ALA A 18 3.83 8.19 -10.46
CA ALA A 18 4.10 8.76 -11.78
C ALA A 18 4.84 7.76 -12.68
N LYS A 19 5.69 6.91 -12.09
CA LYS A 19 6.38 5.86 -12.85
C LYS A 19 5.43 4.78 -13.34
N GLY A 20 4.32 4.58 -12.63
CA GLY A 20 3.33 3.59 -13.00
C GLY A 20 3.72 2.14 -12.75
N SER A 21 4.83 1.91 -12.04
CA SER A 21 5.34 0.55 -11.81
C SER A 21 5.09 0.04 -10.39
N GLY A 22 4.73 0.92 -9.46
CA GLY A 22 4.52 0.54 -8.08
C GLY A 22 3.11 0.05 -7.81
N LEU A 23 2.92 -0.58 -6.66
CA LEU A 23 1.61 -1.00 -6.19
C LEU A 23 1.32 -0.30 -4.88
N LEU A 24 0.23 0.46 -4.86
CA LEU A 24 -0.25 1.15 -3.67
C LEU A 24 -1.50 0.44 -3.18
N VAL A 25 -1.49 0.06 -1.91
CA VAL A 25 -2.59 -0.69 -1.29
C VAL A 25 -3.21 0.14 -0.18
N ASP A 26 -4.51 0.42 -0.32
CA ASP A 26 -5.30 1.10 0.70
C ASP A 26 -5.86 0.03 1.65
N VAL A 27 -5.50 0.11 2.93
CA VAL A 27 -5.92 -0.91 3.91
C VAL A 27 -7.02 -0.42 4.84
N ARG A 28 -7.71 0.66 4.44
CA ARG A 28 -8.84 1.19 5.20
C ARG A 28 -10.07 0.32 4.99
N THR A 29 -11.17 0.70 5.64
CA THR A 29 -12.44 0.01 5.43
C THR A 29 -13.03 0.37 4.07
N LYS A 30 -13.97 -0.45 3.61
CA LYS A 30 -14.67 -0.19 2.35
C LYS A 30 -15.38 1.16 2.38
N ASP A 31 -16.02 1.49 3.50
CA ASP A 31 -16.73 2.77 3.63
C ASP A 31 -15.78 3.96 3.45
N GLU A 32 -14.59 3.87 4.04
CA GLU A 32 -13.59 4.93 3.88
C GLU A 32 -13.16 5.07 2.42
N VAL A 33 -12.87 3.95 1.77
CA VAL A 33 -12.42 3.93 0.38
C VAL A 33 -13.50 4.47 -0.55
N ASP A 34 -14.76 4.12 -0.28
CA ASP A 34 -15.88 4.59 -1.10
C ASP A 34 -16.05 6.11 -1.03
N ARG A 35 -15.61 6.74 0.06
CA ARG A 35 -15.67 8.19 0.20
C ARG A 35 -14.51 8.90 -0.48
N GLY A 36 -13.53 8.19 -0.95
CA GLY A 36 -12.38 8.73 -1.66
C GLY A 36 -11.14 7.91 -1.41
N HIS A 37 -10.30 7.78 -2.42
CA HIS A 37 -9.05 7.03 -2.30
C HIS A 37 -8.02 7.63 -3.25
N ILE A 38 -6.76 7.24 -3.04
CA ILE A 38 -5.68 7.71 -3.92
C ILE A 38 -5.83 7.02 -5.28
N PRO A 39 -5.83 7.77 -6.39
CA PRO A 39 -5.97 7.16 -7.71
C PRO A 39 -4.89 6.12 -7.96
N GLY A 40 -5.29 4.98 -8.51
CA GLY A 40 -4.36 3.90 -8.81
C GLY A 40 -4.14 2.91 -7.68
N SER A 41 -4.69 3.18 -6.49
CA SER A 41 -4.57 2.23 -5.38
C SER A 41 -5.54 1.07 -5.55
N ILE A 42 -5.15 -0.10 -5.01
CA ILE A 42 -6.09 -1.21 -4.85
C ILE A 42 -6.52 -1.26 -3.37
N HIS A 43 -7.61 -1.95 -3.11
CA HIS A 43 -8.16 -2.02 -1.75
C HIS A 43 -7.99 -3.42 -1.18
N ILE A 44 -7.24 -3.52 -0.08
CA ILE A 44 -7.12 -4.75 0.70
C ILE A 44 -7.25 -4.33 2.16
N PRO A 45 -8.41 -4.55 2.82
CA PRO A 45 -8.55 -4.20 4.23
C PRO A 45 -7.44 -4.83 5.06
N VAL A 46 -7.04 -4.17 6.13
CA VAL A 46 -5.86 -4.61 6.91
C VAL A 46 -5.99 -6.05 7.38
N GLU A 47 -7.20 -6.49 7.73
CA GLU A 47 -7.42 -7.85 8.20
C GLU A 47 -7.26 -8.90 7.09
N ASN A 48 -7.26 -8.48 5.82
CA ASN A 48 -7.13 -9.39 4.68
C ASN A 48 -5.73 -9.39 4.08
N VAL A 49 -4.81 -8.57 4.61
CA VAL A 49 -3.49 -8.42 4.00
C VAL A 49 -2.75 -9.75 3.92
N GLU A 50 -2.75 -10.52 5.02
CA GLU A 50 -2.00 -11.77 5.02
C GLU A 50 -2.57 -12.75 4.00
N SER A 51 -3.89 -12.91 3.94
CA SER A 51 -4.49 -13.87 3.01
C SER A 51 -4.37 -13.42 1.57
N ASP A 52 -4.62 -12.14 1.29
CA ASP A 52 -4.60 -11.66 -0.09
C ASP A 52 -3.18 -11.56 -0.65
N MET A 53 -2.22 -11.15 0.18
CA MET A 53 -0.82 -11.08 -0.27
C MET A 53 -0.18 -12.46 -0.36
N SER A 54 -0.86 -13.51 0.11
CA SER A 54 -0.41 -14.89 -0.02
C SER A 54 -1.01 -15.61 -1.23
N LEU A 55 -1.93 -14.96 -1.94
CA LEU A 55 -2.50 -15.54 -3.16
C LEU A 55 -1.41 -15.77 -4.22
N GLU A 56 -1.59 -16.80 -5.03
CA GLU A 56 -0.70 -16.99 -6.17
C GLU A 56 -0.86 -15.85 -7.17
N ALA A 57 0.15 -15.64 -7.99
CA ALA A 57 0.17 -14.50 -8.90
C ALA A 57 -1.06 -14.42 -9.79
N ALA A 58 -1.50 -15.56 -10.34
CA ALA A 58 -2.67 -15.57 -11.20
C ALA A 58 -3.95 -15.22 -10.47
N GLU A 59 -4.09 -15.74 -9.24
CA GLU A 59 -5.26 -15.44 -8.41
C GLU A 59 -5.27 -13.97 -7.98
N PHE A 60 -4.11 -13.45 -7.62
CA PHE A 60 -3.99 -12.05 -7.22
C PHE A 60 -4.39 -11.13 -8.37
N GLN A 61 -3.87 -11.41 -9.57
CA GLN A 61 -4.19 -10.60 -10.75
C GLN A 61 -5.67 -10.70 -11.09
N SER A 62 -6.26 -11.88 -10.96
CA SER A 62 -7.68 -12.07 -11.23
C SER A 62 -8.54 -11.26 -10.26
N LYS A 63 -8.15 -11.22 -8.99
CA LYS A 63 -8.92 -10.54 -7.95
C LYS A 63 -8.78 -9.02 -8.01
N PHE A 64 -7.57 -8.53 -8.24
CA PHE A 64 -7.28 -7.10 -8.13
C PHE A 64 -7.02 -6.39 -9.45
N GLY A 65 -6.87 -7.14 -10.53
CA GLY A 65 -6.65 -6.56 -11.85
C GLY A 65 -5.25 -6.02 -12.08
N VAL A 66 -4.31 -6.32 -11.18
CA VAL A 66 -2.92 -5.87 -11.29
C VAL A 66 -1.99 -7.04 -11.01
N VAL A 67 -0.76 -6.94 -11.49
CA VAL A 67 0.24 -7.99 -11.27
C VAL A 67 0.68 -8.01 -9.81
N LYS A 68 0.73 -9.20 -9.22
CA LYS A 68 1.23 -9.35 -7.86
C LYS A 68 2.71 -8.95 -7.82
N PRO A 69 3.14 -8.09 -6.87
CA PRO A 69 4.55 -7.72 -6.79
C PRO A 69 5.41 -8.90 -6.34
N SER A 70 6.67 -8.90 -6.75
CA SER A 70 7.63 -9.89 -6.28
C SER A 70 7.99 -9.63 -4.82
N LEU A 71 8.53 -10.64 -4.15
CA LEU A 71 8.89 -10.52 -2.74
C LEU A 71 9.97 -9.48 -2.47
N ASP A 72 10.83 -9.22 -3.45
CA ASP A 72 11.89 -8.24 -3.29
C ASP A 72 11.57 -6.89 -3.94
N SER A 73 10.32 -6.68 -4.39
CA SER A 73 9.91 -5.41 -4.96
C SER A 73 10.10 -4.29 -3.93
N SER A 74 10.72 -3.19 -4.37
CA SER A 74 10.87 -1.99 -3.54
C SER A 74 9.74 -1.00 -3.77
N GLU A 75 8.71 -1.39 -4.53
CA GLU A 75 7.63 -0.48 -4.94
C GLU A 75 6.26 -0.92 -4.44
N LEU A 76 6.23 -1.67 -3.34
CA LEU A 76 4.99 -2.06 -2.67
C LEU A 76 4.76 -1.15 -1.48
N VAL A 77 3.66 -0.41 -1.50
CA VAL A 77 3.35 0.58 -0.46
C VAL A 77 1.95 0.34 0.07
N PHE A 78 1.84 0.34 1.39
CA PHE A 78 0.54 0.29 2.08
C PHE A 78 0.24 1.63 2.71
N HIS A 79 -1.05 1.98 2.83
CA HIS A 79 -1.43 3.19 3.55
C HIS A 79 -2.83 3.04 4.14
N CYS A 80 -3.11 3.87 5.14
CA CYS A 80 -4.46 3.99 5.69
C CYS A 80 -4.80 5.48 5.78
N GLN A 81 -5.62 5.88 6.76
CA GLN A 81 -5.99 7.27 6.91
C GLN A 81 -4.84 8.09 7.54
N MET A 82 -4.21 7.59 8.60
CA MET A 82 -3.18 8.32 9.34
C MET A 82 -1.94 7.48 9.66
N GLY A 83 -1.73 6.38 8.95
CA GLY A 83 -0.49 5.61 9.03
C GLY A 83 -0.49 4.39 9.93
N ARG A 84 -1.44 4.26 10.83
CA ARG A 84 -1.42 3.21 11.84
C ARG A 84 -1.72 1.82 11.29
N ARG A 85 -2.83 1.70 10.57
CA ARG A 85 -3.18 0.43 9.91
C ARG A 85 -2.22 0.11 8.79
N GLY A 86 -1.71 1.17 8.11
CA GLY A 86 -0.70 1.00 7.07
C GLY A 86 0.59 0.41 7.62
N ALA A 87 1.01 0.86 8.80
CA ALA A 87 2.20 0.30 9.46
C ALA A 87 2.00 -1.18 9.79
N LEU A 88 0.82 -1.53 10.30
CA LEU A 88 0.51 -2.92 10.60
C LEU A 88 0.50 -3.78 9.33
N ALA A 89 -0.11 -3.27 8.27
CA ALA A 89 -0.14 -3.98 6.98
C ALA A 89 1.27 -4.19 6.43
N THR A 90 2.11 -3.18 6.54
CA THR A 90 3.51 -3.27 6.11
C THR A 90 4.23 -4.37 6.86
N GLU A 91 4.03 -4.43 8.18
CA GLU A 91 4.66 -5.46 9.01
C GLU A 91 4.17 -6.84 8.61
N LYS A 92 2.86 -7.00 8.40
CA LYS A 92 2.30 -8.28 7.96
C LYS A 92 2.90 -8.72 6.63
N ALA A 93 3.03 -7.80 5.68
CA ALA A 93 3.60 -8.11 4.38
C ALA A 93 5.08 -8.48 4.50
N ARG A 94 5.84 -7.77 5.33
CA ARG A 94 7.25 -8.10 5.56
C ARG A 94 7.40 -9.49 6.16
N ASN A 95 6.50 -9.86 7.05
CA ASN A 95 6.52 -11.21 7.64
C ASN A 95 6.23 -12.30 6.62
N LEU A 96 5.53 -11.96 5.53
CA LEU A 96 5.28 -12.89 4.43
C LEU A 96 6.46 -12.98 3.45
N GLY A 97 7.48 -12.14 3.62
CA GLY A 97 8.64 -12.14 2.74
C GLY A 97 8.77 -10.93 1.84
N PHE A 98 7.79 -10.02 1.84
CA PHE A 98 7.89 -8.77 1.09
C PHE A 98 8.78 -7.80 1.86
N LYS A 99 10.07 -8.06 1.79
CA LYS A 99 11.05 -7.44 2.70
C LYS A 99 11.22 -5.93 2.51
N ASN A 100 10.81 -5.40 1.37
CA ASN A 100 10.95 -3.98 1.05
C ASN A 100 9.62 -3.23 1.09
N ALA A 101 8.55 -3.85 1.58
CA ALA A 101 7.26 -3.17 1.71
C ALA A 101 7.39 -1.93 2.60
N CYS A 102 6.68 -0.88 2.23
CA CYS A 102 6.74 0.41 2.92
C CYS A 102 5.36 0.88 3.33
N ASN A 103 5.30 1.75 4.33
CA ASN A 103 4.08 2.41 4.77
C ASN A 103 4.13 3.89 4.37
N TYR A 104 3.09 4.37 3.69
CA TYR A 104 2.92 5.80 3.50
C TYR A 104 2.28 6.36 4.77
N ALA A 105 3.11 6.83 5.68
CA ALA A 105 2.68 7.19 7.03
C ALA A 105 1.74 8.40 7.05
N GLY A 106 1.88 9.32 6.10
CA GLY A 106 0.96 10.46 6.00
C GLY A 106 -0.47 10.03 5.68
N GLY A 107 -0.61 8.94 4.95
CA GLY A 107 -1.89 8.34 4.65
C GLY A 107 -2.79 9.21 3.77
N TYR A 108 -4.03 8.79 3.67
CA TYR A 108 -5.00 9.54 2.87
C TYR A 108 -5.23 10.94 3.41
N LYS A 109 -5.06 11.14 4.73
CA LYS A 109 -5.21 12.46 5.33
C LYS A 109 -4.24 13.46 4.70
N GLU A 110 -2.95 13.12 4.66
CA GLU A 110 -1.96 14.01 4.02
C GLU A 110 -2.22 14.16 2.54
N TRP A 111 -2.53 13.06 1.87
CA TRP A 111 -2.79 13.10 0.43
C TRP A 111 -3.92 14.08 0.11
N SER A 112 -5.04 13.99 0.85
CA SER A 112 -6.19 14.86 0.59
C SER A 112 -5.90 16.31 0.96
N GLU A 113 -5.14 16.56 2.04
CA GLU A 113 -4.78 17.91 2.44
C GLU A 113 -3.89 18.60 1.40
N LYS A 114 -3.02 17.83 0.75
CA LYS A 114 -2.13 18.37 -0.29
C LYS A 114 -2.76 18.34 -1.67
N GLY A 115 -3.99 17.85 -1.78
CA GLY A 115 -4.71 17.79 -3.05
C GLY A 115 -4.12 16.82 -4.06
N GLY A 116 -3.28 15.89 -3.60
CA GLY A 116 -2.65 14.93 -4.50
C GLY A 116 -1.57 15.52 -5.38
N LYS A 117 -1.00 16.64 -4.97
CA LYS A 117 -0.05 17.38 -5.83
C LYS A 117 1.35 17.46 -5.29
#